data_25ebbcfe8cf049feabfe9f8d10e0e768
#
_entry.id   25ebbcfe8cf049feabfe9f8d10e0e768
#
_cell.length_a   1.000
_cell.length_b   1.000
_cell.length_c   1.000
_cell.angle_alpha   90.00
_cell.angle_beta   90.00
_cell.angle_gamma   90.00
#
_symmetry.space_group_name_H-M   'P 1'
#
loop_
_entity.id
_entity.type
_entity.pdbx_description
1 polymer ?
#
loop_
_entity_poly.entity_id
_entity_poly.type
_entity_poly.pdbx_seq_one_letter_code
_entity_poly.pdbx_strand_id
1 'polypeptide(L)'
;MEFSFSVTLQDAMESAMQFDIDTIRNTVENQTFDRKCVRIDEKALAVPIIAMANADGGVIAVGVENDGTVTGIDQALEHVNHLLRVPMDYCVPSVVVNVETIACKNHLNEDDHVLLLHVEQSSLVHATMADEAYLRVGDRSRKLSFEERMQLTFAKGVQYFEDQPVVRAEVDDLDLEYVAEYCNLIGYRKSPMTYL
;
A
#
# COMPACT_ATOMS: atom_id res chain seq x y z
N MET A 1 -1.60 28.74 34.02
CA MET A 1 -0.85 28.73 32.75
C MET A 1 -1.35 27.52 31.96
N GLU A 2 -2.46 27.75 31.22
CA GLU A 2 -3.07 26.69 30.39
C GLU A 2 -2.39 26.69 29.01
N PHE A 3 -1.72 25.64 28.69
CA PHE A 3 -1.23 25.38 27.33
C PHE A 3 -2.33 24.67 26.55
N SER A 4 -3.11 25.44 25.77
CA SER A 4 -4.05 24.91 24.79
C SER A 4 -3.26 24.52 23.52
N PHE A 5 -3.03 23.25 23.31
CA PHE A 5 -2.63 22.70 22.03
C PHE A 5 -3.90 22.32 21.24
N SER A 6 -4.47 23.26 20.55
CA SER A 6 -5.44 22.96 19.49
C SER A 6 -4.69 22.87 18.17
N VAL A 7 -4.11 21.72 17.87
CA VAL A 7 -3.74 21.36 16.50
C VAL A 7 -5.05 21.14 15.76
N THR A 8 -5.40 22.01 14.84
CA THR A 8 -6.60 21.84 14.03
C THR A 8 -6.37 20.73 13.01
N LEU A 9 -7.44 20.00 12.64
CA LEU A 9 -7.40 19.02 11.55
C LEU A 9 -6.83 19.62 10.25
N GLN A 10 -6.90 20.93 10.10
CA GLN A 10 -6.35 21.69 8.99
C GLN A 10 -4.82 21.75 9.04
N ASP A 11 -4.21 21.92 10.22
CA ASP A 11 -2.75 21.91 10.39
C ASP A 11 -2.17 20.51 10.18
N ALA A 12 -2.96 19.46 10.49
CA ALA A 12 -2.56 18.07 10.22
C ALA A 12 -2.66 17.70 8.72
N MET A 13 -3.57 18.34 7.98
CA MET A 13 -3.67 18.17 6.51
C MET A 13 -2.62 19.02 5.76
N GLU A 14 -2.18 20.16 6.29
CA GLU A 14 -1.11 20.99 5.72
C GLU A 14 0.29 20.42 5.96
N SER A 15 0.45 19.48 6.90
CA SER A 15 1.70 18.75 7.13
C SER A 15 1.90 17.55 6.18
N ALA A 16 1.01 17.32 5.22
CA ALA A 16 1.28 16.42 4.10
C ALA A 16 2.47 17.01 3.32
N MET A 17 3.56 16.24 3.19
CA MET A 17 4.78 16.64 2.51
C MET A 17 4.40 17.16 1.11
N GLN A 18 4.41 18.49 0.95
CA GLN A 18 4.09 19.13 -0.32
C GLN A 18 5.27 18.87 -1.24
N PHE A 19 5.09 17.95 -2.19
CA PHE A 19 6.10 17.64 -3.19
C PHE A 19 6.16 18.80 -4.19
N ASP A 20 7.23 19.57 -4.13
CA ASP A 20 7.63 20.45 -5.22
C ASP A 20 8.67 19.77 -6.11
N ILE A 21 8.93 20.32 -7.27
CA ILE A 21 9.86 19.73 -8.25
C ILE A 21 11.29 19.62 -7.72
N ASP A 22 11.71 20.54 -6.87
CA ASP A 22 13.07 20.54 -6.30
C ASP A 22 13.20 19.43 -5.24
N THR A 23 12.17 19.22 -4.44
CA THR A 23 12.07 18.08 -3.51
C THR A 23 12.11 16.75 -4.26
N ILE A 24 11.34 16.60 -5.33
CA ILE A 24 11.29 15.37 -6.14
C ILE A 24 12.65 15.07 -6.76
N ARG A 25 13.36 16.07 -7.27
CA ARG A 25 14.68 15.92 -7.88
C ARG A 25 15.78 15.52 -6.90
N ASN A 26 15.73 16.05 -5.68
CA ASN A 26 16.79 15.92 -4.69
C ASN A 26 16.54 14.82 -3.65
N THR A 27 15.29 14.34 -3.51
CA THR A 27 14.96 13.27 -2.57
C THR A 27 15.56 11.96 -3.06
N VAL A 28 16.33 11.29 -2.21
CA VAL A 28 16.83 9.94 -2.47
C VAL A 28 15.68 8.95 -2.34
N GLU A 29 15.62 7.98 -3.25
CA GLU A 29 14.64 6.87 -3.17
C GLU A 29 14.76 6.17 -1.81
N ASN A 30 13.62 5.85 -1.21
CA ASN A 30 13.55 5.32 0.14
C ASN A 30 12.28 4.46 0.33
N GLN A 31 11.93 4.18 1.58
CA GLN A 31 10.77 3.36 1.95
C GLN A 31 9.45 3.88 1.35
N THR A 32 9.28 5.20 1.26
CA THR A 32 8.02 5.85 0.89
C THR A 32 8.13 6.74 -0.36
N PHE A 33 9.29 6.78 -1.01
CA PHE A 33 9.49 7.58 -2.23
C PHE A 33 10.26 6.80 -3.30
N ASP A 34 9.78 6.89 -4.55
CA ASP A 34 10.40 6.25 -5.71
C ASP A 34 10.28 7.14 -6.96
N ARG A 35 11.22 7.04 -7.90
CA ARG A 35 11.20 7.75 -9.19
C ARG A 35 11.15 6.77 -10.34
N LYS A 36 10.42 7.13 -11.39
CA LYS A 36 10.32 6.32 -12.60
C LYS A 36 10.32 7.19 -13.84
N CYS A 37 11.07 6.79 -14.83
CA CYS A 37 10.96 7.44 -16.13
C CYS A 37 9.57 7.19 -16.73
N VAL A 38 9.08 8.13 -17.55
CA VAL A 38 7.74 8.02 -18.16
C VAL A 38 7.60 6.79 -19.07
N ARG A 39 8.72 6.26 -19.59
CA ARG A 39 8.73 5.08 -20.47
C ARG A 39 8.68 3.73 -19.75
N ILE A 40 8.46 3.74 -18.43
CA ILE A 40 8.33 2.49 -17.66
C ILE A 40 7.19 1.63 -18.22
N ASP A 41 7.42 0.34 -18.33
CA ASP A 41 6.39 -0.64 -18.69
C ASP A 41 5.34 -0.78 -17.58
N GLU A 42 4.08 -1.02 -17.96
CA GLU A 42 2.94 -1.10 -17.04
C GLU A 42 3.15 -2.20 -15.97
N LYS A 43 3.65 -3.37 -16.37
CA LYS A 43 3.94 -4.48 -15.44
C LYS A 43 5.08 -4.14 -14.50
N ALA A 44 6.08 -3.39 -14.99
CA ALA A 44 7.18 -2.92 -14.17
C ALA A 44 6.72 -1.87 -13.16
N LEU A 45 5.77 -0.99 -13.52
CA LEU A 45 5.19 -0.01 -12.60
C LEU A 45 4.29 -0.66 -11.53
N ALA A 46 3.62 -1.77 -11.85
CA ALA A 46 2.81 -2.50 -10.86
C ALA A 46 3.65 -2.98 -9.65
N VAL A 47 4.92 -3.31 -9.86
CA VAL A 47 5.81 -3.81 -8.80
C VAL A 47 6.00 -2.82 -7.65
N PRO A 48 6.47 -1.57 -7.86
CA PRO A 48 6.59 -0.60 -6.78
C PRO A 48 5.23 -0.18 -6.20
N ILE A 49 4.15 -0.10 -6.99
CA ILE A 49 2.81 0.18 -6.48
C ILE A 49 2.39 -0.90 -5.47
N ILE A 50 2.48 -2.17 -5.84
CA ILE A 50 2.18 -3.31 -4.96
C ILE A 50 3.07 -3.30 -3.72
N ALA A 51 4.38 -3.09 -3.91
CA ALA A 51 5.33 -3.10 -2.82
C ALA A 51 5.06 -2.02 -1.77
N MET A 52 4.70 -0.81 -2.21
CA MET A 52 4.32 0.30 -1.32
C MET A 52 2.97 0.05 -0.63
N ALA A 53 1.95 -0.40 -1.36
CA ALA A 53 0.64 -0.73 -0.79
C ALA A 53 0.74 -1.85 0.28
N ASN A 54 1.63 -2.80 0.07
CA ASN A 54 1.90 -3.88 1.02
C ASN A 54 2.70 -3.43 2.25
N ALA A 55 3.45 -2.34 2.15
CA ALA A 55 4.23 -1.74 3.23
C ALA A 55 3.52 -0.50 3.82
N ASP A 56 4.15 0.64 3.79
CA ASP A 56 3.74 1.87 4.49
C ASP A 56 3.03 2.88 3.56
N GLY A 57 2.75 2.49 2.31
CA GLY A 57 2.35 3.42 1.27
C GLY A 57 3.54 4.20 0.72
N GLY A 58 3.26 5.29 -0.01
CA GLY A 58 4.31 6.17 -0.51
C GLY A 58 3.94 6.90 -1.78
N VAL A 59 4.93 7.55 -2.41
CA VAL A 59 4.77 8.34 -3.62
C VAL A 59 5.72 7.85 -4.70
N ILE A 60 5.20 7.68 -5.91
CA ILE A 60 5.99 7.37 -7.10
C ILE A 60 5.90 8.57 -8.04
N ALA A 61 7.05 9.22 -8.30
CA ALA A 61 7.16 10.31 -9.24
C ALA A 61 7.51 9.77 -10.63
N VAL A 62 6.59 9.93 -11.60
CA VAL A 62 6.77 9.50 -12.99
C VAL A 62 7.12 10.70 -13.87
N GLY A 63 8.12 10.54 -14.74
CA GLY A 63 8.70 11.61 -15.56
C GLY A 63 9.99 12.16 -14.98
N VAL A 64 10.60 11.44 -14.03
CA VAL A 64 11.91 11.78 -13.44
C VAL A 64 12.82 10.56 -13.50
N GLU A 65 14.02 10.75 -13.99
CA GLU A 65 15.05 9.71 -14.07
C GLU A 65 15.68 9.45 -12.68
N ASN A 66 16.37 8.34 -12.52
CA ASN A 66 17.01 7.96 -11.23
C ASN A 66 18.04 8.98 -10.74
N ASP A 67 18.66 9.73 -11.63
CA ASP A 67 19.63 10.79 -11.30
C ASP A 67 18.97 12.13 -10.95
N GLY A 68 17.63 12.21 -10.95
CA GLY A 68 16.87 13.43 -10.70
C GLY A 68 16.63 14.29 -11.95
N THR A 69 17.05 13.84 -13.14
CA THR A 69 16.74 14.54 -14.39
C THR A 69 15.25 14.48 -14.67
N VAL A 70 14.61 15.64 -14.84
CA VAL A 70 13.19 15.73 -15.17
C VAL A 70 13.02 15.59 -16.67
N THR A 71 12.42 14.50 -17.10
CA THR A 71 12.08 14.25 -18.52
C THR A 71 10.65 14.66 -18.87
N GLY A 72 9.80 14.80 -17.85
CA GLY A 72 8.39 15.18 -18.01
C GLY A 72 7.50 14.06 -18.53
N ILE A 73 6.21 14.38 -18.69
CA ILE A 73 5.17 13.45 -19.16
C ILE A 73 4.39 13.94 -20.38
N ASP A 74 4.43 15.23 -20.71
CA ASP A 74 3.52 15.84 -21.69
C ASP A 74 3.69 15.29 -23.11
N GLN A 75 4.90 14.83 -23.45
CA GLN A 75 5.16 14.22 -24.75
C GLN A 75 4.73 12.74 -24.82
N ALA A 76 4.24 12.15 -23.72
CA ALA A 76 3.90 10.74 -23.61
C ALA A 76 2.49 10.50 -23.03
N LEU A 77 1.55 11.43 -23.21
CA LEU A 77 0.22 11.41 -22.57
C LEU A 77 -0.57 10.13 -22.86
N GLU A 78 -0.45 9.56 -24.04
CA GLU A 78 -1.11 8.29 -24.37
C GLU A 78 -0.58 7.17 -23.45
N HIS A 79 0.74 7.07 -23.31
CA HIS A 79 1.36 6.09 -22.41
C HIS A 79 1.04 6.37 -20.95
N VAL A 80 1.00 7.64 -20.53
CA VAL A 80 0.57 8.04 -19.17
C VAL A 80 -0.83 7.53 -18.85
N ASN A 81 -1.76 7.58 -19.81
CA ASN A 81 -3.11 7.03 -19.64
C ASN A 81 -3.09 5.51 -19.41
N HIS A 82 -2.13 4.77 -19.97
CA HIS A 82 -1.93 3.35 -19.66
C HIS A 82 -1.37 3.17 -18.25
N LEU A 83 -0.39 3.99 -17.85
CA LEU A 83 0.18 3.95 -16.50
C LEU A 83 -0.86 4.22 -15.41
N LEU A 84 -1.81 5.12 -15.65
CA LEU A 84 -2.90 5.44 -14.71
C LEU A 84 -3.86 4.26 -14.46
N ARG A 85 -3.92 3.29 -15.36
CA ARG A 85 -4.74 2.08 -15.20
C ARG A 85 -4.03 0.96 -14.44
N VAL A 86 -2.72 1.04 -14.28
CA VAL A 86 -1.90 -0.02 -13.66
C VAL A 86 -2.45 -0.48 -12.30
N PRO A 87 -2.87 0.40 -11.38
CA PRO A 87 -3.40 -0.03 -10.09
C PRO A 87 -4.65 -0.92 -10.19
N MET A 88 -5.43 -0.80 -11.26
CA MET A 88 -6.64 -1.58 -11.50
C MET A 88 -6.37 -2.82 -12.36
N ASP A 89 -5.56 -2.67 -13.43
CA ASP A 89 -5.41 -3.69 -14.46
C ASP A 89 -4.31 -4.70 -14.13
N TYR A 90 -3.31 -4.32 -13.33
CA TYR A 90 -2.11 -5.14 -13.06
C TYR A 90 -1.91 -5.49 -11.58
N CYS A 91 -2.75 -4.97 -10.66
CA CYS A 91 -2.68 -5.27 -9.23
C CYS A 91 -3.90 -6.08 -8.77
N VAL A 92 -3.68 -7.13 -7.99
CA VAL A 92 -4.74 -8.03 -7.49
C VAL A 92 -4.62 -8.22 -5.98
N PRO A 93 -5.62 -7.83 -5.19
CA PRO A 93 -6.72 -6.93 -5.55
C PRO A 93 -6.19 -5.56 -6.03
N SER A 94 -7.05 -4.72 -6.62
CA SER A 94 -6.66 -3.39 -7.09
C SER A 94 -6.15 -2.52 -5.94
N VAL A 95 -5.18 -1.65 -6.23
CA VAL A 95 -4.58 -0.73 -5.24
C VAL A 95 -5.23 0.65 -5.35
N VAL A 96 -5.48 1.29 -4.20
CA VAL A 96 -5.93 2.69 -4.15
C VAL A 96 -4.74 3.61 -4.38
N VAL A 97 -4.83 4.44 -5.42
CA VAL A 97 -3.81 5.42 -5.79
C VAL A 97 -4.47 6.75 -6.08
N ASN A 98 -4.06 7.80 -5.39
CA ASN A 98 -4.43 9.17 -5.68
C ASN A 98 -3.40 9.77 -6.65
N VAL A 99 -3.87 10.57 -7.59
CA VAL A 99 -3.05 11.09 -8.69
C VAL A 99 -2.96 12.60 -8.59
N GLU A 100 -1.74 13.12 -8.71
CA GLU A 100 -1.44 14.54 -8.75
C GLU A 100 -0.48 14.83 -9.90
N THR A 101 -0.55 16.04 -10.49
CA THR A 101 0.42 16.52 -11.49
C THR A 101 1.07 17.80 -11.00
N ILE A 102 2.39 17.89 -11.14
CA ILE A 102 3.16 19.08 -10.77
C ILE A 102 3.75 19.70 -12.03
N ALA A 103 3.44 20.98 -12.26
CA ALA A 103 4.05 21.75 -13.35
C ALA A 103 5.54 21.97 -13.09
N CYS A 104 6.35 21.79 -14.12
CA CYS A 104 7.81 21.89 -14.02
C CYS A 104 8.44 22.37 -15.32
N LYS A 105 9.76 22.53 -15.30
CA LYS A 105 10.57 22.61 -16.50
C LYS A 105 11.30 21.28 -16.70
N ASN A 106 11.21 20.72 -17.91
CA ASN A 106 11.97 19.51 -18.25
C ASN A 106 13.46 19.84 -18.48
N HIS A 107 14.26 18.83 -18.74
CA HIS A 107 15.72 18.96 -18.98
C HIS A 107 16.09 19.81 -20.20
N LEU A 108 15.14 20.10 -21.10
CA LEU A 108 15.28 21.01 -22.23
C LEU A 108 14.83 22.43 -21.90
N ASN A 109 14.46 22.73 -20.64
CA ASN A 109 13.91 23.97 -20.15
C ASN A 109 12.55 24.35 -20.78
N GLU A 110 11.80 23.35 -21.26
CA GLU A 110 10.44 23.49 -21.76
C GLU A 110 9.44 23.28 -20.62
N ASP A 111 8.24 23.91 -20.73
CA ASP A 111 7.15 23.67 -19.79
C ASP A 111 6.64 22.23 -19.94
N ASP A 112 6.48 21.53 -18.83
CA ASP A 112 6.13 20.13 -18.77
C ASP A 112 5.50 19.81 -17.40
N HIS A 113 5.12 18.57 -17.17
CA HIS A 113 4.57 18.10 -15.91
C HIS A 113 5.28 16.81 -15.43
N VAL A 114 5.22 16.60 -14.13
CA VAL A 114 5.56 15.32 -13.47
C VAL A 114 4.29 14.74 -12.86
N LEU A 115 4.08 13.44 -13.02
CA LEU A 115 2.96 12.71 -12.43
C LEU A 115 3.37 12.12 -11.09
N LEU A 116 2.60 12.39 -10.05
CA LEU A 116 2.72 11.75 -8.74
C LEU A 116 1.61 10.73 -8.56
N LEU A 117 2.00 9.51 -8.20
CA LEU A 117 1.13 8.43 -7.80
C LEU A 117 1.25 8.24 -6.29
N HIS A 118 0.28 8.74 -5.54
CA HIS A 118 0.20 8.57 -4.09
C HIS A 118 -0.44 7.22 -3.79
N VAL A 119 0.37 6.25 -3.41
CA VAL A 119 -0.05 4.89 -3.09
C VAL A 119 -0.42 4.82 -1.63
N GLU A 120 -1.64 4.48 -1.32
CA GLU A 120 -2.09 4.31 0.06
C GLU A 120 -1.62 2.96 0.63
N GLN A 121 -1.27 2.96 1.93
CA GLN A 121 -1.07 1.70 2.65
C GLN A 121 -2.38 0.92 2.66
N SER A 122 -2.32 -0.34 2.30
CA SER A 122 -3.50 -1.22 2.27
C SER A 122 -3.54 -2.17 3.46
N SER A 123 -4.75 -2.47 3.94
CA SER A 123 -4.98 -3.57 4.87
C SER A 123 -4.95 -4.95 4.20
N LEU A 124 -5.04 -5.00 2.86
CA LEU A 124 -4.97 -6.23 2.09
C LEU A 124 -3.54 -6.51 1.62
N VAL A 125 -3.25 -7.75 1.24
CA VAL A 125 -2.03 -8.11 0.54
C VAL A 125 -2.28 -8.13 -0.96
N HIS A 126 -1.54 -7.31 -1.69
CA HIS A 126 -1.62 -7.18 -3.14
C HIS A 126 -0.53 -7.99 -3.83
N ALA A 127 -0.85 -8.48 -5.03
CA ALA A 127 0.06 -9.19 -5.91
C ALA A 127 -0.12 -8.72 -7.36
N THR A 128 0.82 -9.07 -8.24
CA THR A 128 0.67 -8.89 -9.69
C THR A 128 -0.34 -9.90 -10.26
N MET A 129 -0.73 -9.71 -11.52
CA MET A 129 -1.53 -10.70 -12.28
C MET A 129 -0.86 -12.08 -12.40
N ALA A 130 0.46 -12.17 -12.19
CA ALA A 130 1.22 -13.42 -12.13
C ALA A 130 1.28 -14.01 -10.71
N ASP A 131 0.47 -13.53 -9.78
CA ASP A 131 0.43 -13.92 -8.36
C ASP A 131 1.76 -13.70 -7.60
N GLU A 132 2.52 -12.68 -7.98
CA GLU A 132 3.77 -12.29 -7.32
C GLU A 132 3.53 -11.12 -6.37
N ALA A 133 3.75 -11.33 -5.07
CA ALA A 133 3.67 -10.28 -4.07
C ALA A 133 5.04 -9.66 -3.81
N TYR A 134 5.04 -8.34 -3.57
CA TYR A 134 6.24 -7.56 -3.28
C TYR A 134 6.04 -6.73 -2.02
N LEU A 135 7.14 -6.43 -1.30
CA LEU A 135 7.18 -5.55 -0.14
C LEU A 135 8.27 -4.50 -0.34
N ARG A 136 7.97 -3.25 -0.04
CA ARG A 136 8.97 -2.18 -0.05
C ARG A 136 9.87 -2.32 1.18
N VAL A 137 11.18 -2.38 0.95
CA VAL A 137 12.20 -2.47 1.99
C VAL A 137 13.30 -1.46 1.61
N GLY A 138 13.30 -0.32 2.27
CA GLY A 138 14.13 0.82 1.89
C GLY A 138 13.80 1.31 0.48
N ASP A 139 14.78 1.37 -0.40
CA ASP A 139 14.66 1.80 -1.81
C ASP A 139 14.25 0.66 -2.78
N ARG A 140 13.99 -0.56 -2.27
CA ARG A 140 13.77 -1.73 -3.12
C ARG A 140 12.40 -2.36 -2.94
N SER A 141 11.82 -2.80 -4.05
CA SER A 141 10.65 -3.67 -4.08
C SER A 141 11.12 -5.12 -4.08
N ARG A 142 11.06 -5.79 -2.93
CA ARG A 142 11.51 -7.16 -2.75
C ARG A 142 10.35 -8.14 -2.96
N LYS A 143 10.55 -9.14 -3.83
CA LYS A 143 9.59 -10.23 -4.01
C LYS A 143 9.51 -11.07 -2.73
N LEU A 144 8.30 -11.38 -2.30
CA LEU A 144 8.04 -12.23 -1.15
C LEU A 144 8.00 -13.71 -1.52
N SER A 145 8.53 -14.57 -0.64
CA SER A 145 8.27 -16.00 -0.69
C SER A 145 6.82 -16.31 -0.27
N PHE A 146 6.39 -17.55 -0.46
CA PHE A 146 5.07 -17.99 0.00
C PHE A 146 4.89 -17.79 1.50
N GLU A 147 5.88 -18.18 2.30
CA GLU A 147 5.86 -18.07 3.75
C GLU A 147 5.80 -16.60 4.22
N GLU A 148 6.60 -15.74 3.60
CA GLU A 148 6.61 -14.30 3.91
C GLU A 148 5.27 -13.63 3.55
N ARG A 149 4.67 -14.03 2.41
CA ARG A 149 3.35 -13.56 2.01
C ARG A 149 2.27 -13.97 3.00
N MET A 150 2.31 -15.23 3.48
CA MET A 150 1.40 -15.73 4.52
C MET A 150 1.57 -14.94 5.82
N GLN A 151 2.81 -14.72 6.27
CA GLN A 151 3.09 -13.91 7.46
C GLN A 151 2.56 -12.48 7.33
N LEU A 152 2.74 -11.85 6.17
CA LEU A 152 2.20 -10.52 5.89
C LEU A 152 0.67 -10.51 5.92
N THR A 153 0.02 -11.54 5.37
CA THR A 153 -1.44 -11.69 5.38
C THR A 153 -1.99 -11.75 6.81
N PHE A 154 -1.36 -12.54 7.68
CA PHE A 154 -1.73 -12.60 9.10
C PHE A 154 -1.44 -11.29 9.82
N ALA A 155 -0.28 -10.67 9.57
CA ALA A 155 0.08 -9.40 10.20
C ALA A 155 -0.87 -8.24 9.83
N LYS A 156 -1.45 -8.27 8.62
CA LYS A 156 -2.47 -7.30 8.19
C LYS A 156 -3.88 -7.63 8.73
N GLY A 157 -4.06 -8.71 9.49
CA GLY A 157 -5.34 -9.10 10.06
C GLY A 157 -6.38 -9.58 9.04
N VAL A 158 -5.96 -9.89 7.81
CA VAL A 158 -6.86 -10.39 6.75
C VAL A 158 -7.35 -11.81 7.05
N GLN A 159 -6.57 -12.57 7.82
CA GLN A 159 -6.94 -13.86 8.37
C GLN A 159 -6.46 -13.94 9.82
N TYR A 160 -7.36 -14.11 10.75
CA TYR A 160 -7.03 -14.50 12.10
C TYR A 160 -6.84 -16.02 12.11
N PHE A 161 -5.73 -16.47 12.70
CA PHE A 161 -5.45 -17.91 12.83
C PHE A 161 -6.58 -18.61 13.61
N GLU A 162 -7.16 -17.86 14.57
CA GLU A 162 -8.27 -18.31 15.42
C GLU A 162 -9.60 -18.50 14.66
N ASP A 163 -9.77 -17.83 13.51
CA ASP A 163 -10.98 -17.95 12.68
C ASP A 163 -10.93 -19.17 11.72
N GLN A 164 -9.81 -19.88 11.69
CA GLN A 164 -9.69 -21.05 10.82
C GLN A 164 -10.35 -22.27 11.48
N PRO A 165 -11.34 -22.90 10.81
CA PRO A 165 -11.92 -24.11 11.32
C PRO A 165 -10.84 -25.20 11.43
N VAL A 166 -10.71 -25.81 12.59
CA VAL A 166 -9.81 -26.97 12.79
C VAL A 166 -10.48 -28.18 12.13
N VAL A 167 -10.06 -28.49 10.92
CA VAL A 167 -10.68 -29.49 10.00
C VAL A 167 -10.86 -30.88 10.61
N ARG A 168 -10.21 -31.18 11.74
CA ARG A 168 -10.27 -32.48 12.44
C ARG A 168 -10.76 -32.37 13.88
N ALA A 169 -11.23 -31.18 14.31
CA ALA A 169 -11.78 -31.04 15.65
C ALA A 169 -13.21 -31.60 15.68
N GLU A 170 -13.48 -32.46 16.65
CA GLU A 170 -14.80 -32.94 16.98
C GLU A 170 -15.28 -32.31 18.30
N VAL A 171 -16.58 -32.30 18.55
CA VAL A 171 -17.10 -31.72 19.80
C VAL A 171 -16.54 -32.43 21.03
N ASP A 172 -16.19 -33.71 20.88
CA ASP A 172 -15.57 -34.51 21.94
C ASP A 172 -14.15 -34.09 22.30
N ASP A 173 -13.49 -33.30 21.45
CA ASP A 173 -12.17 -32.72 21.73
C ASP A 173 -12.23 -31.49 22.64
N LEU A 174 -13.45 -30.98 22.90
CA LEU A 174 -13.65 -29.78 23.70
C LEU A 174 -13.87 -30.12 25.17
N ASP A 175 -13.21 -29.38 26.03
CA ASP A 175 -13.53 -29.37 27.46
C ASP A 175 -14.83 -28.58 27.69
N LEU A 176 -15.93 -29.31 27.78
CA LEU A 176 -17.26 -28.72 27.92
C LEU A 176 -17.45 -27.95 29.24
N GLU A 177 -16.68 -28.25 30.28
CA GLU A 177 -16.68 -27.50 31.53
C GLU A 177 -16.07 -26.10 31.33
N TYR A 178 -14.96 -26.05 30.59
CA TYR A 178 -14.30 -24.79 30.20
C TYR A 178 -15.16 -23.96 29.27
N VAL A 179 -15.82 -24.58 28.29
CA VAL A 179 -16.79 -23.91 27.39
C VAL A 179 -17.96 -23.33 28.19
N ALA A 180 -18.47 -24.05 29.16
CA ALA A 180 -19.56 -23.56 30.02
C ALA A 180 -19.15 -22.36 30.87
N GLU A 181 -17.92 -22.36 31.42
CA GLU A 181 -17.36 -21.24 32.16
C GLU A 181 -17.20 -20.02 31.25
N TYR A 182 -16.66 -20.20 30.05
CA TYR A 182 -16.55 -19.12 29.07
C TYR A 182 -17.90 -18.53 28.69
N CYS A 183 -18.91 -19.38 28.40
CA CYS A 183 -20.27 -18.93 28.12
C CYS A 183 -20.86 -18.09 29.27
N ASN A 184 -20.59 -18.45 30.49
CA ASN A 184 -21.02 -17.67 31.67
C ASN A 184 -20.32 -16.30 31.74
N LEU A 185 -19.02 -16.24 31.44
CA LEU A 185 -18.24 -15.00 31.45
C LEU A 185 -18.74 -13.99 30.41
N ILE A 186 -19.11 -14.46 29.20
CA ILE A 186 -19.65 -13.61 28.13
C ILE A 186 -21.16 -13.35 28.25
N GLY A 187 -21.83 -13.87 29.29
CA GLY A 187 -23.26 -13.69 29.54
C GLY A 187 -24.16 -14.50 28.59
N TYR A 188 -23.64 -15.57 27.96
CA TYR A 188 -24.40 -16.46 27.09
C TYR A 188 -25.25 -17.40 27.94
N ARG A 189 -26.59 -17.27 27.82
CA ARG A 189 -27.56 -17.96 28.71
C ARG A 189 -28.18 -19.25 28.14
N LYS A 190 -27.76 -19.67 26.94
CA LYS A 190 -28.23 -20.92 26.32
C LYS A 190 -27.26 -22.07 26.65
N SER A 191 -27.65 -23.30 26.26
CA SER A 191 -26.75 -24.46 26.41
C SER A 191 -25.44 -24.22 25.62
N PRO A 192 -24.27 -24.57 26.20
CA PRO A 192 -22.98 -24.52 25.49
C PRO A 192 -23.04 -25.22 24.11
N MET A 193 -23.76 -26.34 23.99
CA MET A 193 -23.95 -27.04 22.73
C MET A 193 -24.77 -26.28 21.66
N THR A 194 -25.35 -25.13 22.01
CA THR A 194 -26.03 -24.26 21.04
C THR A 194 -25.09 -23.16 20.53
N TYR A 195 -23.99 -22.95 21.23
CA TYR A 195 -22.92 -22.01 20.83
C TYR A 195 -21.95 -22.66 19.83
N LEU A 196 -21.67 -23.95 19.95
CA LEU A 196 -20.84 -24.77 19.09
C LEU A 196 -21.60 -25.24 17.84
#